data_b602e9a57574e9c0a51c4213aa789440
#
_entry.id   b602e9a57574e9c0a51c4213aa789440
#
_cell.length_a   1.000
_cell.length_b   1.000
_cell.length_c   1.000
_cell.angle_alpha   90.00
_cell.angle_beta   90.00
_cell.angle_gamma   90.00
#
_symmetry.space_group_name_H-M   'P 1'
#
loop_
_entity.id
_entity.type
_entity.pdbx_description
1 polymer ?
#
loop_
_entity_poly.entity_id
_entity_poly.type
_entity_poly.pdbx_seq_one_letter_code
_entity_poly.pdbx_strand_id
1 'polypeptide(L)'
;MNQLYLVDNSALQRIHRSDAVAEALIDLLVTGQLASCLPQLLEEGYSARNAEEHRKLIDASAKAKIFLEPDAEIARLAVELQRRLFTAGRGRAVGVSDLQIAATALRHTAADQRVSVVHYDADFENIAAIEPTFSHRWIVPRGSVD
;
A
#
# COMPACT_ATOMS: atom_id res chain seq x y z
N MET A 1 -11.23 -17.31 1.93
CA MET A 1 -10.36 -16.36 1.19
C MET A 1 -9.42 -15.67 2.15
N ASN A 2 -8.15 -15.64 1.84
CA ASN A 2 -7.16 -14.89 2.61
C ASN A 2 -7.29 -13.39 2.29
N GLN A 3 -7.25 -12.57 3.33
CA GLN A 3 -7.20 -11.12 3.19
C GLN A 3 -5.84 -10.61 3.64
N LEU A 4 -5.11 -9.95 2.73
CA LEU A 4 -3.88 -9.26 3.04
C LEU A 4 -4.09 -7.75 2.90
N TYR A 5 -3.49 -7.00 3.80
CA TYR A 5 -3.55 -5.53 3.79
C TYR A 5 -2.16 -4.95 3.57
N LEU A 6 -1.96 -4.29 2.44
CA LEU A 6 -0.81 -3.43 2.20
C LEU A 6 -1.16 -2.06 2.78
N VAL A 7 -0.70 -1.80 3.99
CA VAL A 7 -0.95 -0.52 4.66
C VAL A 7 0.09 0.48 4.19
N ASP A 8 -0.36 1.45 3.39
CA ASP A 8 0.51 2.48 2.82
C ASP A 8 1.06 3.41 3.89
N ASN A 9 2.21 3.99 3.61
CA ASN A 9 2.86 4.93 4.52
C ASN A 9 1.98 6.16 4.84
N SER A 10 1.12 6.56 3.91
CA SER A 10 0.14 7.63 4.15
C SER A 10 -0.78 7.35 5.35
N ALA A 11 -1.10 6.06 5.60
CA ALA A 11 -1.86 5.66 6.77
C ALA A 11 -0.94 5.46 7.99
N LEU A 12 0.19 4.75 7.81
CA LEU A 12 1.10 4.41 8.89
C LEU A 12 1.66 5.64 9.61
N GLN A 13 2.01 6.68 8.87
CA GLN A 13 2.58 7.89 9.47
C GLN A 13 1.61 8.66 10.36
N ARG A 14 0.31 8.33 10.31
CA ARG A 14 -0.73 8.97 11.13
C ARG A 14 -1.05 8.23 12.43
N ILE A 15 -0.47 7.06 12.64
CA ILE A 15 -0.74 6.23 13.83
C ILE A 15 -0.46 7.00 15.12
N HIS A 16 0.65 7.71 15.19
CA HIS A 16 1.06 8.43 16.40
C HIS A 16 0.31 9.74 16.60
N ARG A 17 -0.45 10.21 15.61
CA ARG A 17 -1.17 11.48 15.66
C ARG A 17 -2.69 11.30 15.74
N SER A 18 -3.18 10.07 15.59
CA SER A 18 -4.62 9.82 15.53
C SER A 18 -4.94 8.46 16.16
N ASP A 19 -5.70 8.49 17.25
CA ASP A 19 -6.20 7.27 17.90
C ASP A 19 -7.15 6.52 16.96
N ALA A 20 -7.93 7.25 16.14
CA ALA A 20 -8.84 6.64 15.18
C ALA A 20 -8.07 5.79 14.15
N VAL A 21 -6.92 6.27 13.66
CA VAL A 21 -6.07 5.52 12.73
C VAL A 21 -5.48 4.29 13.42
N ALA A 22 -4.97 4.44 14.65
CA ALA A 22 -4.40 3.32 15.41
C ALA A 22 -5.45 2.23 15.67
N GLU A 23 -6.67 2.61 16.05
CA GLU A 23 -7.78 1.67 16.28
C GLU A 23 -8.20 0.97 14.99
N ALA A 24 -8.30 1.72 13.89
CA ALA A 24 -8.64 1.16 12.58
C ALA A 24 -7.60 0.14 12.12
N LEU A 25 -6.32 0.39 12.38
CA LEU A 25 -5.25 -0.56 12.05
C LEU A 25 -5.39 -1.85 12.85
N ILE A 26 -5.70 -1.75 14.14
CA ILE A 26 -5.93 -2.92 15.00
C ILE A 26 -7.12 -3.73 14.47
N ASP A 27 -8.19 -3.06 14.05
CA ASP A 27 -9.38 -3.72 13.49
C ASP A 27 -9.07 -4.52 12.22
N LEU A 28 -8.13 -4.05 11.41
CA LEU A 28 -7.71 -4.80 10.20
C LEU A 28 -7.13 -6.17 10.57
N LEU A 29 -6.43 -6.27 11.69
CA LEU A 29 -5.78 -7.51 12.13
C LEU A 29 -6.80 -8.60 12.51
N VAL A 30 -8.06 -8.21 12.78
CA VAL A 30 -9.14 -9.16 13.06
C VAL A 30 -9.58 -9.87 11.79
N THR A 31 -9.51 -9.20 10.63
CA THR A 31 -10.02 -9.72 9.35
C THR A 31 -8.96 -10.16 8.36
N GLY A 32 -7.69 -9.88 8.64
CA GLY A 32 -6.61 -10.22 7.72
C GLY A 32 -5.23 -10.09 8.32
N GLN A 33 -4.24 -10.19 7.45
CA GLN A 33 -2.82 -10.10 7.81
C GLN A 33 -2.18 -8.91 7.11
N LEU A 34 -1.17 -8.32 7.75
CA LEU A 34 -0.40 -7.25 7.15
C LEU A 34 0.59 -7.79 6.13
N ALA A 35 0.72 -7.08 5.03
CA ALA A 35 1.69 -7.36 3.98
C ALA A 35 2.57 -6.13 3.74
N SER A 36 3.70 -6.36 3.11
CA SER A 36 4.64 -5.33 2.68
C SER A 36 5.10 -5.63 1.27
N CYS A 37 5.63 -4.63 0.60
CA CYS A 37 6.24 -4.78 -0.72
C CYS A 37 7.46 -3.89 -0.82
N LEU A 38 8.25 -4.07 -1.87
CA LEU A 38 9.54 -3.38 -1.99
C LEU A 38 9.43 -1.85 -1.92
N PRO A 39 8.58 -1.16 -2.69
CA PRO A 39 8.51 0.29 -2.60
C PRO A 39 8.10 0.78 -1.21
N GLN A 40 7.15 0.11 -0.55
CA GLN A 40 6.74 0.45 0.81
C GLN A 40 7.89 0.26 1.81
N LEU A 41 8.61 -0.86 1.71
CA LEU A 41 9.73 -1.16 2.59
C LEU A 41 10.85 -0.14 2.44
N LEU A 42 11.14 0.26 1.21
CA LEU A 42 12.17 1.26 0.93
C LEU A 42 11.77 2.65 1.47
N GLU A 43 10.49 3.02 1.38
CA GLU A 43 10.01 4.26 1.97
C GLU A 43 10.14 4.26 3.50
N GLU A 44 9.79 3.15 4.15
CA GLU A 44 9.99 3.00 5.58
C GLU A 44 11.46 3.10 5.95
N GLY A 45 12.33 2.41 5.22
CA GLY A 45 13.77 2.45 5.44
C GLY A 45 14.37 3.83 5.21
N TYR A 46 13.83 4.58 4.26
CA TYR A 46 14.29 5.95 3.98
C TYR A 46 14.09 6.91 5.17
N SER A 47 13.13 6.62 6.05
CA SER A 47 12.87 7.41 7.24
C SER A 47 13.90 7.23 8.35
N ALA A 48 14.78 6.23 8.25
CA ALA A 48 15.78 5.94 9.26
C ALA A 48 16.86 7.04 9.30
N ARG A 49 17.32 7.36 10.52
CA ARG A 49 18.34 8.39 10.73
C ARG A 49 19.76 7.83 10.75
N ASN A 50 19.90 6.52 10.92
CA ASN A 50 21.20 5.84 10.96
C ASN A 50 21.04 4.34 10.63
N ALA A 51 22.15 3.64 10.50
CA ALA A 51 22.17 2.22 10.11
C ALA A 51 21.47 1.31 11.11
N GLU A 52 21.59 1.58 12.41
CA GLU A 52 20.94 0.76 13.43
C GLU A 52 19.42 0.90 13.39
N GLU A 53 18.94 2.13 13.25
CA GLU A 53 17.50 2.41 13.12
C GLU A 53 16.93 1.77 11.86
N HIS A 54 17.67 1.85 10.75
CA HIS A 54 17.29 1.19 9.50
C HIS A 54 17.15 -0.33 9.70
N ARG A 55 18.14 -0.98 10.32
CA ARG A 55 18.11 -2.41 10.60
C ARG A 55 16.90 -2.79 11.44
N LYS A 56 16.58 -2.00 12.48
CA LYS A 56 15.40 -2.24 13.34
C LYS A 56 14.10 -2.13 12.57
N LEU A 57 13.96 -1.14 11.69
CA LEU A 57 12.77 -0.97 10.86
C LEU A 57 12.58 -2.16 9.91
N ILE A 58 13.64 -2.60 9.24
CA ILE A 58 13.57 -3.74 8.31
C ILE A 58 13.26 -5.03 9.06
N ASP A 59 13.91 -5.29 10.19
CA ASP A 59 13.67 -6.49 10.99
C ASP A 59 12.23 -6.52 11.55
N ALA A 60 11.72 -5.39 12.00
CA ALA A 60 10.35 -5.27 12.50
C ALA A 60 9.33 -5.56 11.41
N SER A 61 9.56 -5.03 10.21
CA SER A 61 8.70 -5.30 9.04
C SER A 61 8.72 -6.78 8.68
N ALA A 62 9.88 -7.40 8.66
CA ALA A 62 10.04 -8.83 8.34
C ALA A 62 9.27 -9.73 9.32
N LYS A 63 9.22 -9.35 10.59
CA LYS A 63 8.50 -10.12 11.63
C LYS A 63 7.00 -9.91 11.59
N ALA A 64 6.55 -8.71 11.26
CA ALA A 64 5.14 -8.32 11.38
C ALA A 64 4.34 -8.51 10.09
N LYS A 65 5.00 -8.59 8.93
CA LYS A 65 4.32 -8.50 7.63
C LYS A 65 4.76 -9.62 6.70
N ILE A 66 3.83 -10.04 5.85
CA ILE A 66 4.12 -10.94 4.72
C ILE A 66 4.71 -10.09 3.61
N PHE A 67 5.92 -10.40 3.17
CA PHE A 67 6.54 -9.67 2.07
C PHE A 67 6.05 -10.21 0.73
N LEU A 68 5.49 -9.33 -0.10
CA LEU A 68 5.03 -9.64 -1.45
C LEU A 68 6.16 -9.36 -2.43
N GLU A 69 6.77 -10.42 -2.94
CA GLU A 69 7.95 -10.33 -3.80
C GLU A 69 7.67 -9.56 -5.09
N PRO A 70 8.58 -8.68 -5.50
CA PRO A 70 8.51 -8.08 -6.83
C PRO A 70 8.87 -9.10 -7.90
N ASP A 71 8.26 -8.97 -9.06
CA ASP A 71 8.56 -9.81 -10.23
C ASP A 71 8.35 -9.02 -11.52
N ALA A 72 8.64 -9.67 -12.66
CA ALA A 72 8.52 -9.04 -13.97
C ALA A 72 7.08 -8.62 -14.28
N GLU A 73 6.11 -9.39 -13.80
CA GLU A 73 4.69 -9.09 -14.02
C GLU A 73 4.27 -7.82 -13.28
N ILE A 74 4.77 -7.60 -12.07
CA ILE A 74 4.52 -6.36 -11.33
C ILE A 74 5.07 -5.16 -12.10
N ALA A 75 6.28 -5.29 -12.65
CA ALA A 75 6.87 -4.23 -13.46
C ALA A 75 6.00 -3.90 -14.68
N ARG A 76 5.54 -4.92 -15.39
CA ARG A 76 4.66 -4.77 -16.55
C ARG A 76 3.33 -4.10 -16.16
N LEU A 77 2.71 -4.55 -15.08
CA LEU A 77 1.45 -3.98 -14.58
C LEU A 77 1.61 -2.51 -14.18
N ALA A 78 2.70 -2.15 -13.50
CA ALA A 78 2.94 -0.76 -13.10
C ALA A 78 3.03 0.17 -14.31
N VAL A 79 3.77 -0.23 -15.34
CA VAL A 79 3.88 0.54 -16.59
C VAL A 79 2.52 0.63 -17.29
N GLU A 80 1.76 -0.46 -17.33
CA GLU A 80 0.44 -0.50 -17.94
C GLU A 80 -0.56 0.42 -17.21
N LEU A 81 -0.56 0.42 -15.88
CA LEU A 81 -1.39 1.33 -15.09
C LEU A 81 -1.04 2.79 -15.41
N GLN A 82 0.25 3.11 -15.49
CA GLN A 82 0.69 4.45 -15.83
C GLN A 82 0.21 4.85 -17.23
N ARG A 83 0.36 3.97 -18.20
CA ARG A 83 -0.11 4.20 -19.57
C ARG A 83 -1.61 4.51 -19.61
N ARG A 84 -2.40 3.74 -18.88
CA ARG A 84 -3.85 3.92 -18.82
C ARG A 84 -4.25 5.23 -18.11
N LEU A 85 -3.50 5.62 -17.07
CA LEU A 85 -3.71 6.92 -16.42
C LEU A 85 -3.45 8.07 -17.38
N PHE A 86 -2.38 8.01 -18.16
CA PHE A 86 -2.10 9.03 -19.18
C PHE A 86 -3.19 9.08 -20.24
N THR A 87 -3.66 7.93 -20.71
CA THR A 87 -4.76 7.84 -21.68
C THR A 87 -6.06 8.46 -21.11
N ALA A 88 -6.29 8.34 -19.81
CA ALA A 88 -7.46 8.91 -19.14
C ALA A 88 -7.28 10.39 -18.73
N GLY A 89 -6.17 11.02 -19.09
CA GLY A 89 -5.87 12.41 -18.71
C GLY A 89 -5.46 12.58 -17.26
N ARG A 90 -5.00 11.49 -16.60
CA ARG A 90 -4.61 11.48 -15.19
C ARG A 90 -3.17 11.03 -14.97
N GLY A 91 -2.32 11.19 -15.96
CA GLY A 91 -0.98 10.59 -15.96
C GLY A 91 -0.08 10.98 -14.80
N ARG A 92 -0.24 12.19 -14.28
CA ARG A 92 0.56 12.67 -13.14
C ARG A 92 -0.20 12.64 -11.81
N ALA A 93 -1.39 12.08 -11.78
CA ALA A 93 -2.22 12.02 -10.58
C ALA A 93 -1.74 10.98 -9.57
N VAL A 94 -0.83 10.07 -9.97
CA VAL A 94 -0.35 8.99 -9.11
C VAL A 94 1.17 8.94 -9.16
N GLY A 95 1.81 8.94 -7.99
CA GLY A 95 3.26 8.84 -7.86
C GLY A 95 3.79 7.46 -8.22
N VAL A 96 5.09 7.38 -8.48
CA VAL A 96 5.74 6.14 -8.95
C VAL A 96 5.71 5.02 -7.92
N SER A 97 5.82 5.35 -6.62
CA SER A 97 5.70 4.34 -5.56
C SER A 97 4.29 3.78 -5.50
N ASP A 98 3.27 4.62 -5.58
CA ASP A 98 1.87 4.20 -5.50
C ASP A 98 1.47 3.31 -6.67
N LEU A 99 2.01 3.57 -7.86
CA LEU A 99 1.84 2.70 -9.03
C LEU A 99 2.37 1.29 -8.76
N GLN A 100 3.54 1.20 -8.15
CA GLN A 100 4.17 -0.09 -7.84
C GLN A 100 3.44 -0.83 -6.73
N ILE A 101 2.96 -0.11 -5.71
CA ILE A 101 2.16 -0.68 -4.62
C ILE A 101 0.86 -1.25 -5.19
N ALA A 102 0.16 -0.49 -6.02
CA ALA A 102 -1.08 -0.95 -6.65
C ALA A 102 -0.85 -2.16 -7.56
N ALA A 103 0.20 -2.13 -8.37
CA ALA A 103 0.57 -3.25 -9.23
C ALA A 103 0.87 -4.52 -8.42
N THR A 104 1.54 -4.37 -7.28
CA THR A 104 1.82 -5.49 -6.37
C THR A 104 0.52 -6.08 -5.82
N ALA A 105 -0.42 -5.24 -5.37
CA ALA A 105 -1.71 -5.69 -4.88
C ALA A 105 -2.49 -6.45 -5.95
N LEU A 106 -2.53 -5.93 -7.17
CA LEU A 106 -3.20 -6.60 -8.30
C LEU A 106 -2.55 -7.95 -8.61
N ARG A 107 -1.22 -7.99 -8.66
CA ARG A 107 -0.47 -9.20 -8.99
C ARG A 107 -0.68 -10.33 -8.00
N HIS A 108 -0.75 -10.01 -6.71
CA HIS A 108 -0.87 -10.99 -5.63
C HIS A 108 -2.32 -11.30 -5.26
N THR A 109 -3.30 -10.65 -5.87
CA THR A 109 -4.71 -11.01 -5.74
C THR A 109 -5.00 -12.19 -6.65
N ALA A 110 -5.62 -13.23 -6.09
CA ALA A 110 -5.97 -14.47 -6.78
C ALA A 110 -7.34 -14.96 -6.31
N ALA A 111 -7.79 -16.11 -6.80
CA ALA A 111 -9.11 -16.64 -6.48
C ALA A 111 -9.31 -16.88 -4.97
N ASP A 112 -8.23 -17.20 -4.24
CA ASP A 112 -8.24 -17.52 -2.82
C ASP A 112 -7.62 -16.44 -1.93
N GLN A 113 -7.19 -15.33 -2.53
CA GLN A 113 -6.51 -14.26 -1.80
C GLN A 113 -6.86 -12.89 -2.34
N ARG A 114 -7.26 -12.00 -1.45
CA ARG A 114 -7.43 -10.58 -1.78
C ARG A 114 -6.30 -9.78 -1.13
N VAL A 115 -5.67 -8.91 -1.92
CA VAL A 115 -4.72 -7.93 -1.40
C VAL A 115 -5.36 -6.55 -1.56
N SER A 116 -5.58 -5.87 -0.44
CA SER A 116 -6.16 -4.53 -0.42
C SER A 116 -5.12 -3.52 0.05
N VAL A 117 -5.01 -2.41 -0.66
CA VAL A 117 -4.20 -1.28 -0.22
C VAL A 117 -5.03 -0.45 0.76
N VAL A 118 -4.51 -0.27 1.96
CA VAL A 118 -5.12 0.56 3.00
C VAL A 118 -4.31 1.85 3.12
N HIS A 119 -4.96 2.99 2.95
CA HIS A 119 -4.24 4.25 2.73
C HIS A 119 -4.97 5.46 3.30
N TYR A 120 -4.30 6.60 3.20
CA TYR A 120 -4.89 7.93 3.42
C TYR A 120 -4.39 8.87 2.31
N ASP A 121 -4.63 8.46 1.04
CA ASP A 121 -4.11 9.16 -0.15
C ASP A 121 -5.08 8.99 -1.32
N ALA A 122 -5.56 10.11 -1.85
CA ALA A 122 -6.50 10.12 -2.98
C ALA A 122 -5.90 9.54 -4.28
N ASP A 123 -4.59 9.39 -4.38
CA ASP A 123 -3.94 8.79 -5.56
C ASP A 123 -4.52 7.41 -5.86
N PHE A 124 -4.82 6.62 -4.82
CA PHE A 124 -5.38 5.28 -5.01
C PHE A 124 -6.80 5.28 -5.57
N GLU A 125 -7.55 6.35 -5.36
CA GLU A 125 -8.86 6.52 -6.02
C GLU A 125 -8.71 6.68 -7.54
N ASN A 126 -7.66 7.37 -7.99
CA ASN A 126 -7.37 7.51 -9.42
C ASN A 126 -7.04 6.17 -10.06
N ILE A 127 -6.33 5.29 -9.34
CA ILE A 127 -6.05 3.93 -9.82
C ILE A 127 -7.35 3.14 -9.91
N ALA A 128 -8.19 3.17 -8.89
CA ALA A 128 -9.46 2.46 -8.87
C ALA A 128 -10.39 2.92 -10.01
N ALA A 129 -10.32 4.18 -10.40
CA ALA A 129 -11.13 4.73 -11.48
C ALA A 129 -10.78 4.11 -12.84
N ILE A 130 -9.53 3.69 -13.04
CA ILE A 130 -9.09 3.06 -14.30
C ILE A 130 -8.98 1.54 -14.21
N GLU A 131 -8.95 0.98 -12.99
CA GLU A 131 -8.84 -0.46 -12.75
C GLU A 131 -9.84 -0.88 -11.66
N PRO A 132 -11.09 -1.23 -12.04
CA PRO A 132 -12.13 -1.56 -11.06
C PRO A 132 -11.84 -2.79 -10.20
N THR A 133 -10.92 -3.67 -10.62
CA THR A 133 -10.54 -4.85 -9.82
C THR A 133 -9.52 -4.54 -8.73
N PHE A 134 -8.98 -3.33 -8.71
CA PHE A 134 -8.07 -2.88 -7.66
C PHE A 134 -8.85 -2.70 -6.35
N SER A 135 -8.41 -3.42 -5.30
CA SER A 135 -9.02 -3.35 -3.97
C SER A 135 -8.26 -2.33 -3.12
N HIS A 136 -8.96 -1.33 -2.65
CA HIS A 136 -8.38 -0.32 -1.74
C HIS A 136 -9.43 0.17 -0.75
N ARG A 137 -8.93 0.77 0.34
CA ARG A 137 -9.81 1.44 1.31
C ARG A 137 -9.06 2.52 2.06
N TRP A 138 -9.76 3.57 2.42
CA TRP A 138 -9.28 4.57 3.35
C TRP A 138 -9.18 3.95 4.74
N ILE A 139 -8.08 4.19 5.45
CA ILE A 139 -7.92 3.70 6.83
C ILE A 139 -9.00 4.29 7.76
N VAL A 140 -9.31 5.55 7.57
CA VAL A 140 -10.42 6.29 8.17
C VAL A 140 -11.01 7.18 7.09
N PRO A 141 -12.26 7.68 7.25
CA PRO A 141 -12.88 8.50 6.21
C PRO A 141 -12.00 9.68 5.80
N ARG A 142 -11.95 9.94 4.50
CA ARG A 142 -11.19 11.05 3.92
C ARG A 142 -11.56 12.37 4.58
N GLY A 143 -10.54 13.15 4.98
CA GLY A 143 -10.74 14.44 5.61
C GLY A 143 -11.08 14.39 7.10
N SER A 144 -11.17 13.19 7.70
CA SER A 144 -11.50 13.04 9.12
C SER A 144 -10.30 13.24 10.06
N VAL A 145 -9.08 13.14 9.55
CA VAL A 145 -7.84 13.35 10.30
C VAL A 145 -6.85 14.17 9.48
N ASP A 146 -5.83 14.73 10.14
CA ASP A 146 -4.78 15.51 9.48
C ASP A 146 -3.74 14.64 8.76
#